data_348aeced44475a5762b032946aa14285
#
_entry.id   348aeced44475a5762b032946aa14285
#
_cell.length_a   1.000
_cell.length_b   1.000
_cell.length_c   1.000
_cell.angle_alpha   90.00
_cell.angle_beta   90.00
_cell.angle_gamma   90.00
#
_symmetry.space_group_name_H-M   'P 1'
#
loop_
_entity.id
_entity.type
_entity.pdbx_description
1 polymer ?
#
loop_
_entity_poly.entity_id
_entity_poly.type
_entity_poly.pdbx_seq_one_letter_code
_entity_poly.pdbx_strand_id
1 'polypeptide(L)' 'MQYHFKLYDDGDCIDEFDEELYDEEDMKNFAHYVLTLNDQHARIFICDEYGKRYGYQLNHGKLKWTGRIGK' A
#
# COMPACT_ATOMS: atom_id res chain seq x y z
N MET A 1 7.33 12.80 -5.14
CA MET A 1 5.96 12.91 -4.62
C MET A 1 5.84 12.23 -3.28
N GLN A 2 5.14 12.85 -2.36
CA GLN A 2 4.99 12.32 -1.02
C GLN A 2 3.81 11.38 -0.96
N TYR A 3 3.99 10.21 -0.36
CA TYR A 3 2.95 9.21 -0.18
C TYR A 3 2.83 8.83 1.28
N HIS A 4 1.58 8.62 1.72
CA HIS A 4 1.30 8.16 3.08
C HIS A 4 0.79 6.73 2.98
N PHE A 5 1.42 5.83 3.75
CA PHE A 5 1.13 4.40 3.70
C PHE A 5 0.52 3.93 5.01
N LYS A 6 -0.48 3.07 4.90
CA LYS A 6 -1.04 2.35 6.04
C LYS A 6 -1.06 0.88 5.72
N LEU A 7 -0.43 0.09 6.56
CA LEU A 7 -0.34 -1.35 6.38
C LEU A 7 -1.29 -2.04 7.34
N TYR A 8 -2.16 -2.87 6.80
CA TYR A 8 -3.16 -3.59 7.58
C TYR A 8 -2.93 -5.08 7.52
N ASP A 9 -3.21 -5.76 8.61
CA ASP A 9 -3.20 -7.21 8.66
C ASP A 9 -4.38 -7.64 9.53
N ASP A 10 -5.24 -8.49 8.99
CA ASP A 10 -6.46 -8.95 9.66
C ASP A 10 -7.33 -7.80 10.15
N GLY A 11 -7.39 -6.74 9.37
CA GLY A 11 -8.22 -5.58 9.69
C GLY A 11 -7.61 -4.59 10.64
N ASP A 12 -6.44 -4.87 11.17
CA ASP A 12 -5.75 -3.96 12.08
C ASP A 12 -4.62 -3.24 11.37
N CYS A 13 -4.52 -1.94 11.63
CA CYS A 13 -3.41 -1.14 11.09
C CYS A 13 -2.17 -1.46 11.92
N ILE A 14 -1.21 -2.13 11.30
CA ILE A 14 0.00 -2.57 12.00
C ILE A 14 1.18 -1.64 11.77
N ASP A 15 1.08 -0.74 10.79
CA ASP A 15 2.15 0.22 10.54
C ASP A 15 1.61 1.37 9.72
N GLU A 16 2.22 2.53 9.88
CA GLU A 16 1.81 3.73 9.17
C GLU A 16 3.05 4.61 9.00
N PHE A 17 3.31 5.04 7.78
CA PHE A 17 4.54 5.80 7.50
C PHE A 17 4.41 6.61 6.22
N ASP A 18 5.33 7.56 6.04
CA ASP A 18 5.40 8.41 4.85
C ASP A 18 6.67 8.09 4.09
N GLU A 19 6.60 8.20 2.76
CA GLU A 19 7.76 8.02 1.90
C GLU A 19 7.71 9.00 0.75
N GLU A 20 8.88 9.52 0.40
CA GLU A 20 9.04 10.35 -0.77
C GLU A 20 9.46 9.43 -1.92
N LEU A 21 8.66 9.35 -2.98
CA LEU A 21 8.93 8.47 -4.10
C LEU A 21 8.80 9.26 -5.40
N TYR A 22 9.46 8.77 -6.43
CA TYR A 22 9.55 9.51 -7.67
C TYR A 22 8.19 9.64 -8.38
N ASP A 23 7.51 8.51 -8.57
CA ASP A 23 6.23 8.51 -9.28
C ASP A 23 5.38 7.31 -8.84
N GLU A 24 4.24 7.13 -9.51
CA GLU A 24 3.32 6.05 -9.19
C GLU A 24 3.95 4.68 -9.37
N GLU A 25 4.81 4.53 -10.36
CA GLU A 25 5.49 3.26 -10.60
C GLU A 25 6.39 2.89 -9.41
N ASP A 26 7.15 3.87 -8.92
CA ASP A 26 7.98 3.67 -7.74
C ASP A 26 7.14 3.34 -6.52
N MET A 27 6.00 4.01 -6.40
CA MET A 27 5.07 3.76 -5.30
C MET A 27 4.58 2.31 -5.33
N LYS A 28 4.23 1.80 -6.51
CA LYS A 28 3.77 0.42 -6.65
C LYS A 28 4.89 -0.57 -6.31
N ASN A 29 6.10 -0.29 -6.76
CA ASN A 29 7.25 -1.15 -6.46
C ASN A 29 7.52 -1.19 -4.96
N PHE A 30 7.42 -0.05 -4.31
CA PHE A 30 7.63 0.03 -2.87
C PHE A 30 6.53 -0.72 -2.12
N ALA A 31 5.28 -0.55 -2.54
CA ALA A 31 4.15 -1.27 -1.94
C ALA A 31 4.33 -2.78 -2.07
N HIS A 32 4.77 -3.22 -3.24
CA HIS A 32 5.04 -4.64 -3.48
C HIS A 32 6.12 -5.15 -2.51
N TYR A 33 7.17 -4.39 -2.35
CA TYR A 33 8.27 -4.74 -1.45
C TYR A 33 7.77 -4.88 -0.02
N VAL A 34 7.02 -3.89 0.46
CA VAL A 34 6.50 -3.92 1.83
C VAL A 34 5.59 -5.11 2.04
N LEU A 35 4.69 -5.37 1.09
CA LEU A 35 3.76 -6.49 1.21
C LEU A 35 4.49 -7.83 1.19
N THR A 36 5.59 -7.91 0.44
CA THR A 36 6.39 -9.13 0.37
C THR A 36 7.00 -9.48 1.73
N LEU A 37 7.29 -8.47 2.55
CA LEU A 37 7.88 -8.66 3.87
C LEU A 37 6.84 -9.01 4.93
N ASN A 38 5.57 -9.08 4.55
CA ASN A 38 4.49 -9.28 5.51
C ASN A 38 3.67 -10.50 5.17
N ASP A 39 2.65 -10.76 5.99
CA ASP A 39 1.75 -11.89 5.80
C ASP A 39 1.00 -11.74 4.48
N GLN A 40 0.67 -12.86 3.85
CA GLN A 40 -0.07 -12.84 2.59
C GLN A 40 -1.45 -12.21 2.72
N HIS A 41 -1.96 -12.05 3.92
CA HIS A 41 -3.24 -11.40 4.18
C HIS A 41 -3.11 -9.90 4.35
N ALA A 42 -1.88 -9.37 4.33
CA ALA A 42 -1.67 -7.94 4.53
C ALA A 42 -2.19 -7.14 3.35
N ARG A 43 -2.67 -5.94 3.66
CA ARG A 43 -3.11 -4.99 2.65
C ARG A 43 -2.45 -3.65 2.93
N ILE A 44 -2.14 -2.92 1.87
CA ILE A 44 -1.52 -1.62 2.03
C ILE A 44 -2.40 -0.58 1.37
N PHE A 45 -2.67 0.50 2.09
CA PHE A 45 -3.46 1.61 1.57
C PHE A 45 -2.58 2.84 1.53
N ILE A 46 -2.68 3.58 0.44
CA ILE A 46 -1.75 4.66 0.15
C ILE A 46 -2.54 5.89 -0.26
N CYS A 47 -2.10 7.05 0.20
CA CYS A 47 -2.68 8.31 -0.20
C CYS A 47 -1.54 9.22 -0.66
N ASP A 48 -1.66 9.80 -1.85
CA ASP A 48 -0.63 10.71 -2.32
C ASP A 48 -0.91 12.13 -1.81
N GLU A 49 0.00 13.05 -2.10
CA GLU A 49 -0.11 14.42 -1.60
C GLU A 49 -1.28 15.18 -2.20
N TYR A 50 -1.89 14.66 -3.25
CA TYR A 50 -3.05 15.27 -3.88
C TYR A 50 -4.36 14.60 -3.48
N GLY A 51 -4.30 13.65 -2.56
CA GLY A 51 -5.48 12.98 -2.05
C GLY A 51 -5.92 11.77 -2.84
N LYS A 52 -5.17 11.38 -3.86
CA LYS A 52 -5.51 10.18 -4.62
C LYS A 52 -5.17 8.95 -3.80
N ARG A 53 -6.07 7.98 -3.81
CA ARG A 53 -5.96 6.79 -2.95
C ARG A 53 -5.75 5.53 -3.74
N TYR A 54 -4.97 4.61 -3.15
CA TYR A 54 -4.64 3.33 -3.74
C TYR A 54 -4.75 2.26 -2.67
N GLY A 55 -5.13 1.04 -3.09
CA GLY A 55 -5.16 -0.08 -2.16
C GLY A 55 -4.69 -1.33 -2.88
N TYR A 56 -3.76 -2.05 -2.26
CA TYR A 56 -3.16 -3.24 -2.87
C TYR A 56 -3.01 -4.37 -1.88
N GLN A 57 -3.01 -5.57 -2.43
CA GLN A 57 -2.61 -6.77 -1.71
C GLN A 57 -1.86 -7.65 -2.70
N LEU A 58 -1.13 -8.64 -2.19
CA LEU A 58 -0.46 -9.58 -3.08
C LEU A 58 -1.40 -10.74 -3.39
N ASN A 59 -1.37 -11.16 -4.65
CA ASN A 59 -2.10 -12.34 -5.09
C ASN A 59 -1.15 -13.13 -5.95
N HIS A 60 -0.68 -14.26 -5.44
CA HIS A 60 0.33 -15.08 -6.12
C HIS A 60 1.59 -14.27 -6.44
N GLY A 61 2.01 -13.42 -5.50
CA GLY A 61 3.22 -12.64 -5.63
C GLY A 61 3.09 -11.38 -6.47
N LYS A 62 1.89 -11.06 -6.94
CA LYS A 62 1.66 -9.89 -7.78
C LYS A 62 0.75 -8.92 -7.06
N LEU A 63 0.96 -7.62 -7.29
CA LEU A 63 0.08 -6.61 -6.75
C LEU A 63 -1.30 -6.73 -7.36
N LYS A 64 -2.30 -6.70 -6.50
CA LYS A 64 -3.67 -6.71 -6.92
C LYS A 64 -4.40 -5.54 -6.27
N TRP A 65 -5.18 -4.80 -7.06
CA TRP A 65 -5.98 -3.70 -6.55
C TRP A 65 -7.04 -4.26 -5.61
N THR A 66 -7.11 -3.71 -4.41
CA THR A 66 -8.08 -4.20 -3.44
C THR A 66 -9.23 -3.23 -3.21
N GLY A 67 -9.30 -2.17 -4.02
CA GLY A 67 -10.35 -1.20 -3.88
C GLY A 67 -9.99 -0.12 -2.89
N ARG A 68 -11.00 0.70 -2.55
CA ARG A 68 -10.76 1.81 -1.68
C ARG A 68 -10.87 1.45 -0.23
N ILE A 69 -10.12 2.16 0.55
CA ILE A 69 -10.17 2.03 1.98
C ILE A 69 -11.51 2.59 2.48
N GLY A 70 -12.04 1.97 3.43
CA GLY A 70 -13.19 2.45 4.11
C GLY A 70 -14.42 2.48 3.29
N LYS A 71 -14.48 2.14 2.63
CA LYS A 71 -15.60 2.28 2.01
C LYS A 71 -16.27 2.29 2.23
#